data_f6f87300c5877d6a0bc3cc29b47c60f0
#
_entry.id   f6f87300c5877d6a0bc3cc29b47c60f0
#
_cell.length_a   1.000
_cell.length_b   1.000
_cell.length_c   1.000
_cell.angle_alpha   90.00
_cell.angle_beta   90.00
_cell.angle_gamma   90.00
#
_symmetry.space_group_name_H-M   'P 1'
#
loop_
_entity.id
_entity.type
_entity.pdbx_description
1 polymer ?
#
loop_
_entity_poly.entity_id
_entity_poly.type
_entity_poly.pdbx_seq_one_letter_code
_entity_poly.pdbx_strand_id
1 'polypeptide(L)'
;MSTRTVVIASASGLHARPAKLFTTAAAGTGVKIAKGDDEPVDASSILRVMALGVAHGDTVTLSGADESALDSLAQLLAKDLDAEP
;
A
#
# COMPACT_ATOMS: atom_id res chain seq x y z
N MET A 1 -6.36 -9.77 -14.06
CA MET A 1 -5.74 -9.15 -12.87
C MET A 1 -4.71 -8.13 -13.32
N SER A 2 -4.75 -6.97 -12.74
CA SER A 2 -3.82 -5.88 -13.06
C SER A 2 -2.89 -5.62 -11.90
N THR A 3 -1.77 -4.96 -12.17
CA THR A 3 -0.81 -4.59 -11.13
C THR A 3 -0.41 -3.13 -11.27
N ARG A 4 0.05 -2.55 -10.15
CA ARG A 4 0.65 -1.21 -10.12
C ARG A 4 1.86 -1.28 -9.21
N THR A 5 2.95 -0.70 -9.68
CA THR A 5 4.18 -0.61 -8.89
C THR A 5 4.32 0.83 -8.42
N VAL A 6 4.58 1.03 -7.13
CA VAL A 6 4.67 2.37 -6.56
C VAL A 6 5.78 2.44 -5.53
N VAL A 7 6.47 3.59 -5.51
CA VAL A 7 7.51 3.88 -4.51
C VAL A 7 6.84 4.56 -3.33
N ILE A 8 7.15 4.10 -2.13
CA ILE A 8 6.55 4.62 -0.89
C ILE A 8 7.14 5.98 -0.56
N ALA A 9 6.28 6.99 -0.52
CA ALA A 9 6.69 8.39 -0.27
C ALA A 9 6.61 8.79 1.21
N SER A 10 5.85 8.06 2.03
CA SER A 10 5.71 8.39 3.45
C SER A 10 7.04 8.24 4.17
N ALA A 11 7.41 9.23 4.98
CA ALA A 11 8.71 9.27 5.66
C ALA A 11 8.95 8.07 6.57
N SER A 12 7.91 7.57 7.23
CA SER A 12 8.02 6.38 8.10
C SER A 12 7.70 5.07 7.38
N GLY A 13 7.48 5.11 6.07
CA GLY A 13 7.07 3.94 5.32
C GLY A 13 5.62 3.55 5.61
N LEU A 14 5.29 2.28 5.42
CA LEU A 14 3.95 1.77 5.73
C LEU A 14 3.88 1.30 7.18
N HIS A 15 3.99 2.24 8.11
CA HIS A 15 3.97 1.98 9.54
C HIS A 15 2.95 2.91 10.20
N ALA A 16 2.33 2.48 11.28
CA ALA A 16 1.40 3.29 12.07
C ALA A 16 0.35 4.01 11.21
N ARG A 17 0.35 5.34 11.20
CA ARG A 17 -0.67 6.14 10.51
C ARG A 17 -0.75 5.88 9.01
N PRO A 18 0.35 5.85 8.25
CA PRO A 18 0.26 5.54 6.82
C PRO A 18 -0.36 4.18 6.56
N ALA A 19 -0.01 3.16 7.35
CA ALA A 19 -0.60 1.83 7.20
C ALA A 19 -2.10 1.85 7.48
N LYS A 20 -2.53 2.58 8.49
CA LYS A 20 -3.95 2.70 8.82
C LYS A 20 -4.73 3.36 7.69
N LEU A 21 -4.20 4.45 7.14
CA LEU A 21 -4.84 5.17 6.05
C LEU A 21 -4.96 4.28 4.81
N PHE A 22 -3.88 3.58 4.48
CA PHE A 22 -3.84 2.71 3.32
C PHE A 22 -4.81 1.53 3.47
N THR A 23 -4.78 0.84 4.61
CA THR A 23 -5.62 -0.35 4.81
C THR A 23 -7.10 0.01 4.87
N THR A 24 -7.44 1.18 5.43
CA THR A 24 -8.82 1.67 5.44
C THR A 24 -9.31 1.92 4.01
N ALA A 25 -8.46 2.53 3.17
CA ALA A 25 -8.82 2.77 1.77
C ALA A 25 -8.91 1.47 0.97
N ALA A 26 -8.13 0.47 1.34
CA ALA A 26 -8.11 -0.82 0.63
C ALA A 26 -9.26 -1.73 1.02
N ALA A 27 -9.99 -1.41 2.08
CA ALA A 27 -11.07 -2.27 2.58
C ALA A 27 -12.13 -2.48 1.49
N GLY A 28 -12.49 -3.74 1.25
CA GLY A 28 -13.53 -4.10 0.28
C GLY A 28 -13.09 -4.06 -1.17
N THR A 29 -11.82 -3.75 -1.47
CA THR A 29 -11.35 -3.66 -2.86
C THR A 29 -10.79 -4.98 -3.40
N GLY A 30 -10.42 -5.90 -2.53
CA GLY A 30 -9.77 -7.15 -2.94
C GLY A 30 -8.33 -6.99 -3.39
N VAL A 31 -7.76 -5.80 -3.24
CA VAL A 31 -6.38 -5.53 -3.64
C VAL A 31 -5.40 -6.20 -2.69
N LYS A 32 -4.29 -6.69 -3.25
CA LYS A 32 -3.18 -7.24 -2.48
C LYS A 32 -1.95 -6.37 -2.67
N ILE A 33 -1.06 -6.43 -1.68
CA ILE A 33 0.19 -5.66 -1.71
C ILE A 33 1.37 -6.59 -1.43
N ALA A 34 2.46 -6.38 -2.15
CA ALA A 34 3.71 -7.10 -1.92
C ALA A 34 4.87 -6.12 -1.86
N LYS A 35 5.84 -6.40 -0.99
CA LYS A 35 7.08 -5.65 -0.96
C LYS A 35 8.03 -6.30 -1.97
N GLY A 36 8.37 -5.57 -3.02
CA GLY A 36 9.23 -6.12 -4.07
C GLY A 36 8.61 -7.37 -4.69
N ASP A 37 9.35 -8.45 -4.69
CA ASP A 37 8.93 -9.74 -5.26
C ASP A 37 8.40 -10.71 -4.21
N ASP A 38 8.17 -10.24 -2.98
CA ASP A 38 7.66 -11.08 -1.91
C ASP A 38 6.21 -11.49 -2.19
N GLU A 39 5.72 -12.47 -1.42
CA GLU A 39 4.37 -12.97 -1.58
C GLU A 39 3.35 -11.87 -1.24
N PRO A 40 2.35 -11.63 -2.09
CA PRO A 40 1.33 -10.63 -1.82
C PRO A 40 0.46 -10.99 -0.62
N VAL A 41 0.07 -9.96 0.13
CA VAL A 41 -0.84 -10.10 1.27
C VAL A 41 -2.04 -9.19 1.09
N ASP A 42 -3.08 -9.41 1.89
CA ASP A 42 -4.31 -8.61 1.85
C ASP A 42 -4.00 -7.15 2.22
N ALA A 43 -4.24 -6.24 1.28
CA ALA A 43 -3.95 -4.82 1.48
C ALA A 43 -4.87 -4.18 2.54
N SER A 44 -5.97 -4.82 2.90
CA SER A 44 -6.88 -4.30 3.93
C SER A 44 -6.52 -4.75 5.35
N SER A 45 -5.52 -5.62 5.50
CA SER A 45 -5.10 -6.12 6.81
C SER A 45 -3.93 -5.33 7.34
N ILE A 46 -4.18 -4.50 8.35
CA ILE A 46 -3.14 -3.64 8.91
C ILE A 46 -1.96 -4.44 9.48
N LEU A 47 -2.23 -5.58 10.12
CA LEU A 47 -1.16 -6.41 10.67
C LEU A 47 -0.27 -6.99 9.58
N ARG A 48 -0.86 -7.44 8.49
CA ARG A 48 -0.09 -8.00 7.38
C ARG A 48 0.70 -6.93 6.64
N VAL A 49 0.09 -5.77 6.42
CA VAL A 49 0.75 -4.65 5.76
C VAL A 49 1.94 -4.18 6.58
N MET A 50 1.77 -4.03 7.89
CA MET A 50 2.88 -3.62 8.77
C MET A 50 3.97 -4.68 8.83
N ALA A 51 3.59 -5.95 8.77
CA ALA A 51 4.55 -7.06 8.81
C ALA A 51 5.43 -7.12 7.55
N LEU A 52 5.05 -6.46 6.46
CA LEU A 52 5.90 -6.39 5.26
C LEU A 52 7.20 -5.63 5.51
N GLY A 53 7.23 -4.75 6.49
CA GLY A 53 8.44 -3.98 6.79
C GLY A 53 8.79 -2.97 5.71
N VAL A 54 7.78 -2.39 5.06
CA VAL A 54 7.98 -1.41 3.98
C VAL A 54 8.47 -0.10 4.55
N ALA A 55 9.61 0.39 4.05
CA ALA A 55 10.22 1.64 4.48
C ALA A 55 10.10 2.71 3.40
N HIS A 56 10.41 3.95 3.78
CA HIS A 56 10.46 5.06 2.82
C HIS A 56 11.39 4.71 1.65
N GLY A 57 10.91 4.92 0.45
CA GLY A 57 11.69 4.65 -0.75
C GLY A 57 11.59 3.21 -1.25
N ASP A 58 11.00 2.31 -0.48
CA ASP A 58 10.80 0.94 -0.94
C ASP A 58 9.74 0.90 -2.04
N THR A 59 9.87 -0.08 -2.92
CA THR A 59 8.91 -0.30 -3.99
C THR A 59 7.96 -1.41 -3.59
N VAL A 60 6.66 -1.18 -3.78
CA VAL A 60 5.64 -2.20 -3.55
C VAL A 60 4.84 -2.43 -4.82
N THR A 61 4.26 -3.62 -4.93
CA THR A 61 3.39 -3.98 -6.05
C THR A 61 1.98 -4.22 -5.53
N LEU A 62 1.02 -3.47 -6.10
CA LEU A 62 -0.40 -3.67 -5.82
C LEU A 62 -0.99 -4.52 -6.93
N SER A 63 -1.85 -5.46 -6.58
CA SER A 63 -2.49 -6.34 -7.56
C SER A 63 -3.96 -6.54 -7.23
N GLY A 64 -4.77 -6.70 -8.25
CA GLY A 64 -6.20 -6.93 -8.09
C GLY A 64 -6.94 -6.81 -9.39
N ALA A 65 -8.26 -7.07 -9.35
CA ALA A 65 -9.12 -7.01 -10.52
C ALA A 65 -9.70 -5.60 -10.74
N ASP A 66 -9.78 -4.79 -9.70
CA ASP A 66 -10.38 -3.45 -9.76
C ASP A 66 -9.29 -2.42 -10.07
N GLU A 67 -9.17 -2.03 -11.33
CA GLU A 67 -8.14 -1.09 -11.76
C GLU A 67 -8.32 0.30 -11.14
N SER A 68 -9.56 0.72 -10.92
CA SER A 68 -9.85 2.00 -10.28
C SER A 68 -9.31 2.01 -8.85
N ALA A 69 -9.51 0.91 -8.12
CA ALA A 69 -8.98 0.78 -6.76
C ALA A 69 -7.45 0.76 -6.78
N LEU A 70 -6.85 0.05 -7.74
CA LEU A 70 -5.40 0.02 -7.87
C LEU A 70 -4.81 1.41 -8.09
N ASP A 71 -5.43 2.18 -8.97
CA ASP A 71 -4.97 3.55 -9.25
C ASP A 71 -5.10 4.45 -8.02
N SER A 72 -6.24 4.37 -7.33
CA SER A 72 -6.46 5.17 -6.12
C SER A 72 -5.46 4.84 -5.03
N LEU A 73 -5.22 3.56 -4.80
CA LEU A 73 -4.28 3.12 -3.76
C LEU A 73 -2.83 3.45 -4.12
N ALA A 74 -2.47 3.34 -5.40
CA ALA A 74 -1.15 3.72 -5.86
C ALA A 74 -0.89 5.22 -5.65
N GLN A 75 -1.89 6.06 -5.95
CA GLN A 75 -1.79 7.50 -5.74
C GLN A 75 -1.64 7.82 -4.26
N LEU A 76 -2.37 7.10 -3.41
CA LEU A 76 -2.29 7.29 -1.96
C LEU A 76 -0.87 7.00 -1.45
N LEU A 77 -0.28 5.89 -1.89
CA LEU A 77 1.07 5.51 -1.47
C LEU A 77 2.16 6.43 -2.03
N ALA A 78 1.89 7.07 -3.16
CA ALA A 78 2.83 8.02 -3.75
C ALA A 78 2.85 9.36 -3.03
N LYS A 79 1.96 9.57 -2.07
CA LYS A 79 1.92 10.77 -1.24
C LYS A 79 2.63 10.51 0.08
N ASP A 80 3.23 11.56 0.65
CA ASP A 80 3.79 11.47 2.00
C ASP A 80 2.65 11.60 3.01
N LEU A 81 2.19 10.46 3.49
CA LEU A 81 1.06 10.41 4.42
C LEU A 81 1.41 10.92 5.83
N ASP A 82 2.71 11.05 6.12
CA ASP A 82 3.19 11.62 7.37
C ASP A 82 3.21 13.14 7.35
N ALA A 83 3.10 13.75 6.16
CA ALA A 83 3.11 15.20 6.01
C ALA A 83 1.73 15.81 6.21
N GLU A 84 0.75 15.04 6.62
CA GLU A 84 -0.61 15.52 6.85
C GLU A 84 -0.64 16.62 7.90
N PRO A 85 -1.34 17.72 7.63
CA PRO A 85 -1.50 18.80 8.62
C PRO A 85 -2.35 18.35 9.79
#